data_251b548de45c115e615307f01cbefaa8
#
_entry.id   251b548de45c115e615307f01cbefaa8
#
_cell.length_a   1.000
_cell.length_b   1.000
_cell.length_c   1.000
_cell.angle_alpha   90.00
_cell.angle_beta   90.00
_cell.angle_gamma   90.00
#
_symmetry.space_group_name_H-M   'P 1'
#
loop_
_entity.id
_entity.type
_entity.pdbx_description
1 polymer ?
#
loop_
_entity_poly.entity_id
_entity_poly.type
_entity_poly.pdbx_seq_one_letter_code
_entity_poly.pdbx_strand_id
1 'polypeptide(L)'
;MKKKNKKKLSNSSPKNNINQVDFKGLNDLFENNLNLYNSFVNGAASKNEKPKKSSVKQDFKPKDLYELISPTTDRIFESLNAFNAKIHKDPKLSFENVHIWLEDIVKLNYYFISKASNKKVDPIIKPNIADQRFSSNEWSENLFFDFIKQFYLITTTLLENLVEKGVFEDPKQKEYFKFYIKQVIMALSPSNFVFTNPDILAKTIQEGGQNLIRGYENYRKDNLKHPNKFYISQTKFDDFEIGKNIATTKGKIIYKNNIFELIHYNSDTEKQFEIPLLIIPPFINRYYIMDINEKKSLVKFLVENKINAFLMSWKNPNSDSRDHGFKDYIEDGVMEAIKVACKQSGSPKVNLASYCIGGTLLSMTMAYLKNTKEKNSINSATFFASLVNFENFGDLQMFISEEQISSIEQVMKKVGYFDGRNLAATFNFLRPGDLYWNYVVNNYLLGNEPSSFDVLYWNNDSTNLPEKLYSDYLRSL
;
A
#
# COMPACT_ATOMS: atom_id res chain seq x y z
N MET A 1 -10.98 3.55 -89.40
CA MET A 1 -11.31 4.36 -88.23
C MET A 1 -11.43 3.42 -87.00
N LYS A 2 -10.43 3.35 -86.17
CA LYS A 2 -10.45 2.50 -84.98
C LYS A 2 -10.36 3.41 -83.75
N LYS A 3 -11.41 3.44 -82.90
CA LYS A 3 -11.43 4.13 -81.61
C LYS A 3 -10.65 3.32 -80.54
N LYS A 4 -9.64 3.93 -79.93
CA LYS A 4 -8.88 3.39 -78.79
C LYS A 4 -9.65 3.70 -77.52
N ASN A 5 -10.11 2.64 -76.80
CA ASN A 5 -10.59 2.75 -75.44
C ASN A 5 -9.38 2.84 -74.50
N LYS A 6 -9.27 3.95 -73.73
CA LYS A 6 -8.37 4.10 -72.59
C LYS A 6 -9.08 3.54 -71.36
N LYS A 7 -8.63 2.41 -70.87
CA LYS A 7 -8.93 1.92 -69.46
C LYS A 7 -8.18 2.78 -68.46
N LYS A 8 -8.91 3.51 -67.66
CA LYS A 8 -8.36 4.11 -66.42
C LYS A 8 -8.07 2.99 -65.41
N LEU A 9 -6.80 2.78 -65.06
CA LEU A 9 -6.41 2.02 -63.89
C LEU A 9 -6.68 2.90 -62.65
N SER A 10 -7.60 2.47 -61.82
CA SER A 10 -7.78 3.01 -60.48
C SER A 10 -6.68 2.44 -59.56
N ASN A 11 -5.75 3.27 -59.15
CA ASN A 11 -4.82 2.99 -58.07
C ASN A 11 -5.61 2.98 -56.75
N SER A 12 -6.00 1.81 -56.28
CA SER A 12 -6.39 1.59 -54.91
C SER A 12 -5.16 1.06 -54.17
N SER A 13 -4.41 1.93 -53.52
CA SER A 13 -3.45 1.55 -52.49
C SER A 13 -4.24 0.93 -51.32
N PRO A 14 -3.84 -0.22 -50.80
CA PRO A 14 -4.45 -0.76 -49.58
C PRO A 14 -4.08 0.17 -48.43
N LYS A 15 -5.07 0.83 -47.86
CA LYS A 15 -4.93 1.45 -46.55
C LYS A 15 -4.70 0.31 -45.55
N ASN A 16 -3.45 0.09 -45.21
CA ASN A 16 -3.12 -0.70 -44.03
C ASN A 16 -3.67 0.02 -42.80
N ASN A 17 -4.83 -0.43 -42.35
CA ASN A 17 -5.28 -0.21 -40.98
C ASN A 17 -4.30 -0.96 -40.08
N ILE A 18 -3.26 -0.27 -39.64
CA ILE A 18 -2.46 -0.74 -38.49
C ILE A 18 -3.43 -0.66 -37.29
N ASN A 19 -3.79 -1.82 -36.82
CA ASN A 19 -4.80 -2.09 -35.83
C ASN A 19 -4.63 -1.16 -34.62
N GLN A 20 -5.73 -0.47 -34.30
CA GLN A 20 -6.00 -0.03 -32.94
C GLN A 20 -5.74 -1.23 -32.03
N VAL A 21 -4.85 -1.06 -31.05
CA VAL A 21 -4.71 -2.04 -29.98
C VAL A 21 -6.07 -2.11 -29.31
N ASP A 22 -6.73 -3.25 -29.43
CA ASP A 22 -8.08 -3.45 -28.89
C ASP A 22 -8.00 -3.62 -27.37
N PHE A 23 -7.93 -2.48 -26.68
CA PHE A 23 -7.95 -2.44 -25.22
C PHE A 23 -9.25 -3.02 -24.65
N LYS A 24 -10.33 -3.05 -25.43
CA LYS A 24 -11.56 -3.73 -25.04
C LYS A 24 -11.33 -5.24 -25.00
N GLY A 25 -10.65 -5.80 -26.00
CA GLY A 25 -10.27 -7.22 -26.01
C GLY A 25 -9.32 -7.58 -24.87
N LEU A 26 -8.38 -6.69 -24.48
CA LEU A 26 -7.53 -6.87 -23.32
C LEU A 26 -8.34 -6.83 -22.00
N ASN A 27 -9.29 -5.92 -21.88
CA ASN A 27 -10.19 -5.85 -20.73
C ASN A 27 -11.10 -7.09 -20.67
N ASP A 28 -11.69 -7.50 -21.80
CA ASP A 28 -12.50 -8.69 -21.91
C ASP A 28 -11.69 -9.95 -21.58
N LEU A 29 -10.41 -9.98 -21.95
CA LEU A 29 -9.47 -11.06 -21.59
C LEU A 29 -9.16 -11.08 -20.09
N PHE A 30 -8.98 -9.91 -19.48
CA PHE A 30 -8.76 -9.76 -18.04
C PHE A 30 -10.01 -10.15 -17.25
N GLU A 31 -11.17 -9.64 -17.65
CA GLU A 31 -12.50 -9.98 -17.08
C GLU A 31 -12.82 -11.48 -17.24
N ASN A 32 -12.55 -12.06 -18.40
CA ASN A 32 -12.77 -13.48 -18.65
C ASN A 32 -11.83 -14.36 -17.82
N ASN A 33 -10.55 -13.97 -17.65
CA ASN A 33 -9.63 -14.69 -16.76
C ASN A 33 -10.03 -14.54 -15.29
N LEU A 34 -10.50 -13.36 -14.88
CA LEU A 34 -11.02 -13.13 -13.54
C LEU A 34 -12.31 -13.94 -13.29
N ASN A 35 -13.19 -14.03 -14.30
CA ASN A 35 -14.42 -14.82 -14.24
C ASN A 35 -14.14 -16.33 -14.27
N LEU A 36 -13.17 -16.79 -15.05
CA LEU A 36 -12.67 -18.17 -15.04
C LEU A 36 -12.04 -18.54 -13.69
N TYR A 37 -11.24 -17.65 -13.13
CA TYR A 37 -10.66 -17.79 -11.80
C TYR A 37 -11.78 -17.82 -10.72
N ASN A 38 -12.73 -16.91 -10.80
CA ASN A 38 -13.89 -16.86 -9.89
C ASN A 38 -14.81 -18.10 -10.05
N SER A 39 -15.00 -18.62 -11.26
CA SER A 39 -15.79 -19.83 -11.50
C SER A 39 -15.09 -21.09 -11.01
N PHE A 40 -13.76 -21.15 -11.14
CA PHE A 40 -12.95 -22.24 -10.57
C PHE A 40 -12.99 -22.22 -9.04
N VAL A 41 -12.86 -21.03 -8.44
CA VAL A 41 -12.98 -20.81 -6.98
C VAL A 41 -14.38 -21.14 -6.48
N ASN A 42 -15.43 -20.72 -7.19
CA ASN A 42 -16.82 -20.98 -6.81
C ASN A 42 -17.21 -22.46 -7.06
N GLY A 43 -16.68 -23.09 -8.09
CA GLY A 43 -16.92 -24.51 -8.37
C GLY A 43 -16.27 -25.44 -7.32
N ALA A 44 -15.12 -25.06 -6.76
CA ALA A 44 -14.49 -25.78 -5.67
C ALA A 44 -15.21 -25.60 -4.31
N ALA A 45 -15.95 -24.48 -4.14
CA ALA A 45 -16.67 -24.17 -2.89
C ALA A 45 -18.00 -24.90 -2.71
N SER A 46 -18.49 -25.65 -3.72
CA SER A 46 -19.84 -26.26 -3.70
C SER A 46 -19.94 -27.60 -2.97
N LYS A 47 -18.90 -28.09 -2.31
CA LYS A 47 -18.98 -29.33 -1.50
C LYS A 47 -18.67 -29.03 -0.02
N ASN A 48 -19.76 -28.92 0.73
CA ASN A 48 -19.87 -29.10 2.21
C ASN A 48 -18.98 -28.27 3.11
N GLU A 49 -19.47 -27.09 3.53
CA GLU A 49 -19.51 -26.71 4.96
C GLU A 49 -20.30 -25.43 5.10
N LYS A 50 -21.37 -25.45 5.91
CA LYS A 50 -22.08 -24.23 6.32
C LYS A 50 -21.14 -23.44 7.26
N PRO A 51 -20.85 -22.17 6.96
CA PRO A 51 -19.98 -21.36 7.82
C PRO A 51 -20.67 -21.17 9.18
N LYS A 52 -19.96 -21.47 10.27
CA LYS A 52 -20.36 -21.04 11.60
C LYS A 52 -20.42 -19.51 11.61
N LYS A 53 -21.60 -18.97 11.93
CA LYS A 53 -21.81 -17.53 12.08
C LYS A 53 -20.89 -17.00 13.18
N SER A 54 -19.81 -16.31 12.78
CA SER A 54 -19.08 -15.45 13.70
C SER A 54 -19.94 -14.21 13.95
N SER A 55 -20.10 -13.84 15.20
CA SER A 55 -20.95 -12.73 15.66
C SER A 55 -20.34 -11.35 15.48
N VAL A 56 -19.47 -11.16 14.52
CA VAL A 56 -19.03 -9.83 14.10
C VAL A 56 -20.07 -9.30 13.11
N LYS A 57 -20.87 -8.32 13.54
CA LYS A 57 -21.78 -7.60 12.66
C LYS A 57 -20.95 -7.00 11.52
N GLN A 58 -21.12 -7.56 10.35
CA GLN A 58 -20.49 -7.09 9.12
C GLN A 58 -21.33 -5.94 8.57
N ASP A 59 -20.96 -4.71 8.93
CA ASP A 59 -21.64 -3.51 8.43
C ASP A 59 -21.12 -3.08 7.05
N PHE A 60 -20.03 -3.69 6.54
CA PHE A 60 -19.43 -3.36 5.25
C PHE A 60 -19.82 -4.38 4.18
N LYS A 61 -20.51 -3.93 3.12
CA LYS A 61 -20.92 -4.79 2.00
C LYS A 61 -19.89 -4.73 0.86
N PRO A 62 -19.71 -5.81 0.06
CA PRO A 62 -18.83 -5.81 -1.12
C PRO A 62 -19.10 -4.66 -2.10
N LYS A 63 -20.37 -4.20 -2.17
CA LYS A 63 -20.77 -3.04 -2.97
C LYS A 63 -20.10 -1.74 -2.50
N ASP A 64 -19.90 -1.58 -1.20
CA ASP A 64 -19.29 -0.37 -0.63
C ASP A 64 -17.78 -0.28 -0.99
N LEU A 65 -17.12 -1.42 -1.15
CA LEU A 65 -15.74 -1.46 -1.65
C LEU A 65 -15.65 -1.06 -3.13
N TYR A 66 -16.59 -1.55 -3.95
CA TYR A 66 -16.67 -1.15 -5.36
C TYR A 66 -16.90 0.36 -5.48
N GLU A 67 -17.82 0.94 -4.70
CA GLU A 67 -18.05 2.39 -4.64
C GLU A 67 -16.79 3.17 -4.21
N LEU A 68 -15.94 2.59 -3.36
CA LEU A 68 -14.69 3.20 -2.92
C LEU A 68 -13.59 3.19 -3.99
N ILE A 69 -13.47 2.10 -4.75
CA ILE A 69 -12.39 1.92 -5.75
C ILE A 69 -12.82 2.30 -7.17
N SER A 70 -14.14 2.38 -7.46
CA SER A 70 -14.67 2.71 -8.78
C SER A 70 -14.12 4.02 -9.34
N PRO A 71 -14.07 5.15 -8.59
CA PRO A 71 -13.49 6.38 -9.10
C PRO A 71 -11.99 6.23 -9.48
N THR A 72 -11.27 5.37 -8.77
CA THR A 72 -9.87 5.06 -9.09
C THR A 72 -9.77 4.27 -10.39
N THR A 73 -10.65 3.28 -10.57
CA THR A 73 -10.72 2.46 -11.79
C THR A 73 -11.09 3.32 -13.00
N ASP A 74 -12.10 4.17 -12.87
CA ASP A 74 -12.55 5.07 -13.93
C ASP A 74 -11.43 6.02 -14.35
N ARG A 75 -10.65 6.56 -13.40
CA ARG A 75 -9.48 7.39 -13.69
C ARG A 75 -8.34 6.64 -14.37
N ILE A 76 -8.12 5.37 -14.03
CA ILE A 76 -7.17 4.52 -14.76
C ILE A 76 -7.59 4.47 -16.24
N PHE A 77 -8.87 4.18 -16.51
CA PHE A 77 -9.39 4.12 -17.88
C PHE A 77 -9.33 5.48 -18.60
N GLU A 78 -9.70 6.57 -17.93
CA GLU A 78 -9.57 7.92 -18.48
C GLU A 78 -8.12 8.28 -18.77
N SER A 79 -7.19 7.98 -17.86
CA SER A 79 -5.77 8.21 -18.04
C SER A 79 -5.19 7.36 -19.18
N LEU A 80 -5.58 6.09 -19.29
CA LEU A 80 -5.19 5.20 -20.38
C LEU A 80 -5.75 5.69 -21.72
N ASN A 81 -7.01 6.14 -21.77
CA ASN A 81 -7.62 6.70 -22.97
C ASN A 81 -6.95 8.03 -23.38
N ALA A 82 -6.69 8.91 -22.42
CA ALA A 82 -5.98 10.16 -22.65
C ALA A 82 -4.54 9.91 -23.17
N PHE A 83 -3.85 8.94 -22.61
CA PHE A 83 -2.53 8.53 -23.05
C PHE A 83 -2.56 7.92 -24.45
N ASN A 84 -3.50 7.02 -24.73
CA ASN A 84 -3.68 6.45 -26.05
C ASN A 84 -4.00 7.53 -27.10
N ALA A 85 -4.89 8.46 -26.77
CA ALA A 85 -5.20 9.61 -27.63
C ALA A 85 -3.95 10.50 -27.88
N LYS A 86 -3.08 10.62 -26.89
CA LYS A 86 -1.84 11.42 -26.98
C LYS A 86 -0.74 10.72 -27.78
N ILE A 87 -0.57 9.39 -27.61
CA ILE A 87 0.28 8.56 -28.46
C ILE A 87 -0.12 8.74 -29.93
N HIS A 88 -1.41 8.80 -30.23
CA HIS A 88 -1.90 9.05 -31.57
C HIS A 88 -1.67 10.49 -32.06
N LYS A 89 -1.60 11.48 -31.15
CA LYS A 89 -1.31 12.90 -31.49
C LYS A 89 0.18 13.17 -31.67
N ASP A 90 1.07 12.38 -31.05
CA ASP A 90 2.51 12.46 -31.26
C ASP A 90 3.07 11.12 -31.78
N PRO A 91 2.89 10.85 -33.11
CA PRO A 91 3.39 9.61 -33.70
C PRO A 91 4.91 9.49 -33.64
N LYS A 92 5.63 10.63 -33.57
CA LYS A 92 7.10 10.66 -33.53
C LYS A 92 7.63 10.07 -32.23
N LEU A 93 7.08 10.50 -31.08
CA LEU A 93 7.46 9.98 -29.77
C LEU A 93 7.20 8.48 -29.69
N SER A 94 6.05 8.03 -30.18
CA SER A 94 5.69 6.61 -30.19
C SER A 94 6.62 5.83 -31.09
N PHE A 95 6.91 6.33 -32.29
CA PHE A 95 7.80 5.67 -33.22
C PHE A 95 9.23 5.55 -32.68
N GLU A 96 9.78 6.61 -32.09
CA GLU A 96 11.12 6.60 -31.49
C GLU A 96 11.24 5.56 -30.35
N ASN A 97 10.26 5.52 -29.44
CA ASN A 97 10.31 4.57 -28.33
C ASN A 97 10.07 3.12 -28.78
N VAL A 98 9.16 2.88 -29.72
CA VAL A 98 8.96 1.56 -30.31
C VAL A 98 10.18 1.12 -31.11
N HIS A 99 10.86 2.04 -31.81
CA HIS A 99 12.09 1.74 -32.52
C HIS A 99 13.20 1.27 -31.56
N ILE A 100 13.42 1.99 -30.45
CA ILE A 100 14.37 1.59 -29.41
C ILE A 100 14.02 0.20 -28.84
N TRP A 101 12.75 -0.03 -28.57
CA TRP A 101 12.29 -1.33 -28.07
C TRP A 101 12.56 -2.46 -29.07
N LEU A 102 12.30 -2.22 -30.38
CA LEU A 102 12.60 -3.19 -31.45
C LEU A 102 14.10 -3.47 -31.55
N GLU A 103 14.95 -2.44 -31.45
CA GLU A 103 16.41 -2.62 -31.40
C GLU A 103 16.81 -3.50 -30.20
N ASP A 104 16.24 -3.27 -29.05
CA ASP A 104 16.54 -4.05 -27.84
C ASP A 104 16.02 -5.48 -27.96
N ILE A 105 14.90 -5.73 -28.63
CA ILE A 105 14.44 -7.08 -28.96
C ILE A 105 15.42 -7.79 -29.94
N VAL A 106 15.97 -7.07 -30.91
CA VAL A 106 17.02 -7.63 -31.80
C VAL A 106 18.27 -7.97 -30.98
N LYS A 107 18.73 -7.09 -30.10
CA LYS A 107 19.85 -7.33 -29.18
C LYS A 107 19.55 -8.52 -28.26
N LEU A 108 18.30 -8.68 -27.77
CA LEU A 108 17.89 -9.80 -26.97
C LEU A 108 18.03 -11.15 -27.71
N ASN A 109 17.62 -11.19 -28.98
CA ASN A 109 17.79 -12.39 -29.80
C ASN A 109 19.29 -12.74 -29.98
N TYR A 110 20.13 -11.74 -30.27
CA TYR A 110 21.58 -11.92 -30.37
C TYR A 110 22.20 -12.40 -29.03
N TYR A 111 21.80 -11.78 -27.92
CA TYR A 111 22.22 -12.16 -26.56
C TYR A 111 21.85 -13.62 -26.29
N PHE A 112 20.60 -14.00 -26.57
CA PHE A 112 20.09 -15.36 -26.33
C PHE A 112 20.87 -16.42 -27.14
N ILE A 113 21.06 -16.19 -28.47
CA ILE A 113 21.81 -17.09 -29.34
C ILE A 113 23.27 -17.20 -28.87
N SER A 114 23.89 -16.10 -28.50
CA SER A 114 25.28 -16.08 -28.02
C SER A 114 25.43 -16.87 -26.71
N LYS A 115 24.52 -16.69 -25.79
CA LYS A 115 24.51 -17.38 -24.49
C LYS A 115 24.22 -18.88 -24.68
N ALA A 116 23.29 -19.24 -25.57
CA ALA A 116 23.01 -20.63 -25.95
C ALA A 116 24.25 -21.32 -26.58
N SER A 117 25.13 -20.53 -27.21
CA SER A 117 26.40 -21.00 -27.74
C SER A 117 27.55 -20.96 -26.71
N ASN A 118 27.24 -20.87 -25.43
CA ASN A 118 28.19 -20.76 -24.30
C ASN A 118 29.17 -19.57 -24.40
N LYS A 119 28.81 -18.50 -25.11
CA LYS A 119 29.59 -17.26 -25.11
C LYS A 119 29.24 -16.44 -23.87
N LYS A 120 30.26 -15.85 -23.26
CA LYS A 120 30.08 -14.92 -22.16
C LYS A 120 29.60 -13.58 -22.71
N VAL A 121 28.39 -13.19 -22.39
CA VAL A 121 27.75 -11.94 -22.83
C VAL A 121 27.07 -11.28 -21.66
N ASP A 122 27.11 -9.96 -21.61
CA ASP A 122 26.40 -9.17 -20.58
C ASP A 122 24.92 -9.13 -20.88
N PRO A 123 24.05 -9.12 -19.84
CA PRO A 123 22.61 -8.95 -20.02
C PRO A 123 22.31 -7.54 -20.59
N ILE A 124 21.21 -7.41 -21.33
CA ILE A 124 20.80 -6.15 -21.95
C ILE A 124 20.41 -5.14 -20.88
N ILE A 125 19.59 -5.57 -19.91
CA ILE A 125 19.21 -4.77 -18.76
C ILE A 125 19.56 -5.54 -17.49
N LYS A 126 20.33 -4.89 -16.62
CA LYS A 126 20.62 -5.40 -15.26
C LYS A 126 19.48 -4.95 -14.34
N PRO A 127 18.79 -5.87 -13.64
CA PRO A 127 17.82 -5.47 -12.62
C PRO A 127 18.48 -4.58 -11.56
N ASN A 128 17.71 -3.69 -10.96
CA ASN A 128 18.18 -2.96 -9.80
C ASN A 128 18.55 -3.95 -8.69
N ILE A 129 19.67 -3.72 -8.00
CA ILE A 129 20.15 -4.58 -6.90
C ILE A 129 19.10 -4.70 -5.77
N ALA A 130 18.28 -3.67 -5.59
CA ALA A 130 17.19 -3.68 -4.63
C ALA A 130 15.97 -4.50 -5.10
N ASP A 131 15.91 -4.90 -6.38
CA ASP A 131 14.81 -5.70 -6.93
C ASP A 131 15.01 -7.18 -6.62
N GLN A 132 14.43 -7.64 -5.53
CA GLN A 132 14.55 -9.02 -5.05
C GLN A 132 13.77 -10.04 -5.90
N ARG A 133 12.91 -9.60 -6.82
CA ARG A 133 12.10 -10.50 -7.66
C ARG A 133 12.94 -11.44 -8.53
N PHE A 134 14.14 -11.00 -8.90
CA PHE A 134 15.06 -11.71 -9.79
C PHE A 134 16.38 -12.11 -9.10
N SER A 135 16.34 -12.31 -7.77
CA SER A 135 17.51 -12.60 -6.96
C SER A 135 18.04 -14.04 -7.10
N SER A 136 17.19 -15.00 -7.47
CA SER A 136 17.58 -16.38 -7.70
C SER A 136 18.54 -16.48 -8.90
N ASN A 137 19.57 -17.35 -8.80
CA ASN A 137 20.54 -17.60 -9.88
C ASN A 137 19.87 -18.11 -11.16
N GLU A 138 18.81 -18.90 -11.03
CA GLU A 138 18.05 -19.47 -12.15
C GLU A 138 17.57 -18.40 -13.15
N TRP A 139 17.28 -17.20 -12.67
CA TRP A 139 16.94 -16.06 -13.53
C TRP A 139 18.08 -15.63 -14.46
N SER A 140 19.31 -16.06 -14.20
CA SER A 140 20.48 -15.69 -14.98
C SER A 140 21.18 -16.88 -15.61
N GLU A 141 21.08 -18.07 -15.01
CA GLU A 141 21.74 -19.28 -15.48
C GLU A 141 20.88 -20.07 -16.48
N ASN A 142 19.56 -20.10 -16.26
CA ASN A 142 18.64 -20.78 -17.16
C ASN A 142 18.23 -19.88 -18.32
N LEU A 143 18.44 -20.35 -19.54
CA LEU A 143 18.19 -19.58 -20.77
C LEU A 143 16.73 -19.11 -20.92
N PHE A 144 15.78 -19.96 -20.55
CA PHE A 144 14.34 -19.65 -20.69
C PHE A 144 13.93 -18.54 -19.71
N PHE A 145 14.31 -18.66 -18.44
CA PHE A 145 13.97 -17.67 -17.42
C PHE A 145 14.72 -16.36 -17.63
N ASP A 146 15.98 -16.43 -18.07
CA ASP A 146 16.75 -15.24 -18.41
C ASP A 146 16.14 -14.49 -19.60
N PHE A 147 15.70 -15.20 -20.65
CA PHE A 147 15.00 -14.60 -21.78
C PHE A 147 13.72 -13.90 -21.34
N ILE A 148 12.86 -14.56 -20.55
CA ILE A 148 11.60 -13.97 -20.03
C ILE A 148 11.89 -12.74 -19.17
N LYS A 149 12.88 -12.80 -18.28
CA LYS A 149 13.31 -11.66 -17.46
C LYS A 149 13.76 -10.50 -18.33
N GLN A 150 14.65 -10.72 -19.30
CA GLN A 150 15.17 -9.67 -20.16
C GLN A 150 14.06 -9.06 -21.02
N PHE A 151 13.18 -9.88 -21.59
CA PHE A 151 12.04 -9.40 -22.37
C PHE A 151 11.11 -8.53 -21.53
N TYR A 152 10.82 -8.96 -20.30
CA TYR A 152 10.03 -8.19 -19.34
C TYR A 152 10.70 -6.84 -19.03
N LEU A 153 11.99 -6.83 -18.68
CA LEU A 153 12.71 -5.60 -18.35
C LEU A 153 12.78 -4.62 -19.52
N ILE A 154 13.00 -5.10 -20.74
CA ILE A 154 12.98 -4.29 -21.98
C ILE A 154 11.59 -3.68 -22.19
N THR A 155 10.53 -4.47 -22.00
CA THR A 155 9.15 -4.00 -22.20
C THR A 155 8.72 -3.00 -21.11
N THR A 156 9.12 -3.23 -19.87
CA THR A 156 8.84 -2.26 -18.78
C THR A 156 9.57 -0.95 -18.98
N THR A 157 10.81 -0.98 -19.47
CA THR A 157 11.57 0.23 -19.83
C THR A 157 10.87 1.03 -20.93
N LEU A 158 10.30 0.36 -21.95
CA LEU A 158 9.47 1.03 -22.98
C LEU A 158 8.30 1.77 -22.33
N LEU A 159 7.54 1.08 -21.46
CA LEU A 159 6.36 1.67 -20.81
C LEU A 159 6.74 2.87 -19.92
N GLU A 160 7.80 2.75 -19.14
CA GLU A 160 8.30 3.84 -18.31
C GLU A 160 8.77 5.03 -19.14
N ASN A 161 9.50 4.79 -20.25
CA ASN A 161 9.96 5.84 -21.15
C ASN A 161 8.81 6.55 -21.85
N LEU A 162 7.77 5.82 -22.28
CA LEU A 162 6.59 6.42 -22.89
C LEU A 162 5.86 7.37 -21.93
N VAL A 163 5.81 7.03 -20.65
CA VAL A 163 5.23 7.91 -19.63
C VAL A 163 6.14 9.08 -19.34
N GLU A 164 7.45 8.83 -19.17
CA GLU A 164 8.39 9.88 -18.78
C GLU A 164 8.55 10.96 -19.84
N LYS A 165 8.64 10.56 -21.10
CA LYS A 165 8.78 11.46 -22.26
C LYS A 165 7.43 11.99 -22.76
N GLY A 166 6.31 11.40 -22.33
CA GLY A 166 4.97 11.85 -22.70
C GLY A 166 4.74 13.30 -22.28
N VAL A 167 4.12 14.09 -23.18
CA VAL A 167 3.73 15.46 -22.87
C VAL A 167 2.35 15.43 -22.22
N PHE A 168 2.22 15.82 -20.98
CA PHE A 168 0.97 15.90 -20.23
C PHE A 168 0.60 17.38 -20.03
N GLU A 169 -0.66 17.72 -20.20
CA GLU A 169 -1.16 19.10 -19.99
C GLU A 169 -1.15 19.47 -18.50
N ASP A 170 -1.46 18.48 -17.65
CA ASP A 170 -1.41 18.59 -16.22
C ASP A 170 -0.28 17.70 -15.65
N PRO A 171 0.69 18.25 -14.91
CA PRO A 171 1.72 17.47 -14.23
C PRO A 171 1.15 16.38 -13.31
N LYS A 172 0.01 16.62 -12.64
CA LYS A 172 -0.65 15.63 -11.80
C LYS A 172 -1.08 14.40 -12.60
N GLN A 173 -1.58 14.61 -13.82
CA GLN A 173 -1.97 13.51 -14.71
C GLN A 173 -0.78 12.60 -15.05
N LYS A 174 0.42 13.16 -15.25
CA LYS A 174 1.66 12.40 -15.47
C LYS A 174 1.97 11.51 -14.26
N GLU A 175 1.91 12.07 -13.05
CA GLU A 175 2.19 11.32 -11.82
C GLU A 175 1.13 10.21 -11.56
N TYR A 176 -0.14 10.49 -11.80
CA TYR A 176 -1.20 9.46 -11.79
C TYR A 176 -0.86 8.32 -12.74
N PHE A 177 -0.46 8.66 -13.95
CA PHE A 177 -0.15 7.65 -14.95
C PHE A 177 1.09 6.83 -14.59
N LYS A 178 2.15 7.47 -14.07
CA LYS A 178 3.34 6.78 -13.53
C LYS A 178 2.96 5.78 -12.46
N PHE A 179 2.12 6.20 -11.53
CA PHE A 179 1.68 5.33 -10.44
C PHE A 179 0.96 4.09 -10.97
N TYR A 180 -0.02 4.27 -11.86
CA TYR A 180 -0.80 3.14 -12.38
C TYR A 180 0.00 2.21 -13.29
N ILE A 181 0.87 2.76 -14.16
CA ILE A 181 1.71 1.90 -15.00
C ILE A 181 2.66 1.07 -14.14
N LYS A 182 3.16 1.61 -13.03
CA LYS A 182 3.94 0.87 -12.05
C LYS A 182 3.14 -0.30 -11.43
N GLN A 183 1.84 -0.11 -11.13
CA GLN A 183 0.98 -1.21 -10.67
C GLN A 183 0.87 -2.31 -11.73
N VAL A 184 0.65 -1.94 -13.00
CA VAL A 184 0.55 -2.88 -14.12
C VAL A 184 1.87 -3.64 -14.32
N ILE A 185 3.00 -2.92 -14.34
CA ILE A 185 4.35 -3.50 -14.44
C ILE A 185 4.56 -4.53 -13.34
N MET A 186 4.25 -4.19 -12.08
CA MET A 186 4.41 -5.11 -10.96
C MET A 186 3.49 -6.33 -11.08
N ALA A 187 2.24 -6.15 -11.48
CA ALA A 187 1.28 -7.23 -11.66
C ALA A 187 1.69 -8.21 -12.75
N LEU A 188 2.23 -7.72 -13.86
CA LEU A 188 2.66 -8.51 -15.02
C LEU A 188 4.08 -9.09 -14.87
N SER A 189 4.74 -8.91 -13.73
CA SER A 189 6.07 -9.47 -13.52
C SER A 189 6.07 -11.00 -13.68
N PRO A 190 7.00 -11.57 -14.44
CA PRO A 190 7.09 -13.03 -14.60
C PRO A 190 7.36 -13.75 -13.28
N SER A 191 7.86 -13.05 -12.27
CA SER A 191 8.01 -13.59 -10.91
C SER A 191 6.69 -13.96 -10.23
N ASN A 192 5.56 -13.48 -10.73
CA ASN A 192 4.24 -13.66 -10.11
C ASN A 192 3.47 -14.88 -10.63
N PHE A 193 4.04 -15.67 -11.53
CA PHE A 193 3.32 -16.79 -12.18
C PHE A 193 4.09 -18.11 -12.06
N VAL A 194 3.36 -19.20 -11.88
CA VAL A 194 3.92 -20.54 -11.63
C VAL A 194 4.88 -20.99 -12.73
N PHE A 195 4.53 -20.77 -14.00
CA PHE A 195 5.31 -21.29 -15.14
C PHE A 195 6.47 -20.38 -15.56
N THR A 196 6.49 -19.13 -15.10
CA THR A 196 7.53 -18.16 -15.48
C THR A 196 8.46 -17.80 -14.32
N ASN A 197 8.15 -18.22 -13.10
CA ASN A 197 9.03 -18.08 -11.94
C ASN A 197 9.77 -19.40 -11.67
N PRO A 198 11.11 -19.43 -11.78
CA PRO A 198 11.91 -20.65 -11.63
C PRO A 198 11.74 -21.30 -10.26
N ASP A 199 11.69 -20.51 -9.18
CA ASP A 199 11.61 -21.02 -7.81
C ASP A 199 10.24 -21.65 -7.53
N ILE A 200 9.17 -21.02 -8.02
CA ILE A 200 7.81 -21.57 -7.89
C ILE A 200 7.69 -22.85 -8.72
N LEU A 201 8.16 -22.83 -9.96
CA LEU A 201 8.09 -24.00 -10.84
C LEU A 201 8.87 -25.17 -10.27
N ALA A 202 10.11 -24.94 -9.83
CA ALA A 202 10.94 -25.96 -9.20
C ALA A 202 10.26 -26.58 -7.97
N LYS A 203 9.72 -25.75 -7.07
CA LYS A 203 8.99 -26.21 -5.89
C LYS A 203 7.73 -26.98 -6.26
N THR A 204 6.98 -26.52 -7.27
CA THR A 204 5.76 -27.18 -7.72
C THR A 204 6.05 -28.57 -8.28
N ILE A 205 7.14 -28.73 -9.06
CA ILE A 205 7.57 -30.04 -9.56
C ILE A 205 8.04 -30.93 -8.40
N GLN A 206 8.89 -30.40 -7.52
CA GLN A 206 9.44 -31.10 -6.37
C GLN A 206 8.36 -31.65 -5.43
N GLU A 207 7.32 -30.85 -5.17
CA GLU A 207 6.25 -31.20 -4.25
C GLU A 207 5.01 -31.81 -4.94
N GLY A 208 5.06 -32.10 -6.25
CA GLY A 208 3.92 -32.61 -7.01
C GLY A 208 2.68 -31.76 -6.93
N GLY A 209 2.86 -30.41 -6.86
CA GLY A 209 1.78 -29.43 -6.80
C GLY A 209 1.22 -29.15 -5.39
N GLN A 210 1.74 -29.78 -4.33
CA GLN A 210 1.23 -29.61 -2.96
C GLN A 210 1.42 -28.17 -2.44
N ASN A 211 2.45 -27.45 -2.90
CA ASN A 211 2.62 -26.02 -2.61
C ASN A 211 1.41 -25.19 -3.06
N LEU A 212 0.88 -25.47 -4.25
CA LEU A 212 -0.28 -24.74 -4.79
C LEU A 212 -1.57 -25.07 -4.04
N ILE A 213 -1.74 -26.31 -3.56
CA ILE A 213 -2.87 -26.72 -2.73
C ILE A 213 -2.85 -25.96 -1.40
N ARG A 214 -1.70 -25.94 -0.70
CA ARG A 214 -1.52 -25.14 0.52
C ARG A 214 -1.72 -23.67 0.27
N GLY A 215 -1.20 -23.17 -0.85
CA GLY A 215 -1.37 -21.78 -1.28
C GLY A 215 -2.84 -21.41 -1.47
N TYR A 216 -3.63 -22.26 -2.09
CA TYR A 216 -5.07 -22.10 -2.23
C TYR A 216 -5.78 -22.09 -0.87
N GLU A 217 -5.39 -22.95 0.07
CA GLU A 217 -5.93 -22.95 1.42
C GLU A 217 -5.62 -21.66 2.17
N ASN A 218 -4.40 -21.12 2.02
CA ASN A 218 -4.02 -19.83 2.57
C ASN A 218 -4.88 -18.69 2.00
N TYR A 219 -5.04 -18.66 0.68
CA TYR A 219 -5.93 -17.71 0.01
C TYR A 219 -7.38 -17.82 0.52
N ARG A 220 -7.88 -19.04 0.67
CA ARG A 220 -9.24 -19.27 1.21
C ARG A 220 -9.38 -18.77 2.64
N LYS A 221 -8.39 -19.01 3.50
CA LYS A 221 -8.37 -18.51 4.90
C LYS A 221 -8.42 -16.97 4.92
N ASP A 222 -7.62 -16.32 4.09
CA ASP A 222 -7.59 -14.85 4.00
C ASP A 222 -8.93 -14.27 3.54
N ASN A 223 -9.55 -14.87 2.52
CA ASN A 223 -10.87 -14.44 2.04
C ASN A 223 -12.01 -14.67 3.04
N LEU A 224 -11.91 -15.70 3.89
CA LEU A 224 -12.89 -15.94 4.94
C LEU A 224 -12.76 -14.96 6.11
N LYS A 225 -11.53 -14.59 6.47
CA LYS A 225 -11.25 -13.61 7.53
C LYS A 225 -11.59 -12.18 7.08
N HIS A 226 -11.32 -11.87 5.84
CA HIS A 226 -11.46 -10.55 5.26
C HIS A 226 -12.14 -10.65 3.88
N PRO A 227 -13.44 -10.46 3.79
CA PRO A 227 -14.17 -10.53 2.52
C PRO A 227 -13.75 -9.46 1.51
N ASN A 228 -12.86 -8.55 1.92
CA ASN A 228 -12.16 -7.64 1.01
C ASN A 228 -11.10 -8.42 0.23
N LYS A 229 -11.32 -8.60 -1.07
CA LYS A 229 -10.51 -9.42 -1.99
C LYS A 229 -9.04 -9.02 -2.11
N PHE A 230 -8.65 -7.86 -1.57
CA PHE A 230 -7.27 -7.34 -1.61
C PHE A 230 -6.48 -7.58 -0.33
N TYR A 231 -7.08 -8.25 0.67
CA TYR A 231 -6.36 -8.60 1.89
C TYR A 231 -5.46 -9.81 1.67
N ILE A 232 -4.22 -9.70 2.09
CA ILE A 232 -3.24 -10.79 2.17
C ILE A 232 -2.66 -10.80 3.57
N SER A 233 -2.61 -11.96 4.19
CA SER A 233 -1.93 -12.13 5.48
C SER A 233 -0.42 -11.91 5.31
N GLN A 234 0.10 -10.84 5.92
CA GLN A 234 1.52 -10.48 5.87
C GLN A 234 2.29 -11.00 7.08
N THR A 235 1.58 -11.41 8.13
CA THR A 235 2.16 -11.94 9.37
C THR A 235 1.21 -12.92 10.05
N LYS A 236 1.73 -13.76 10.93
CA LYS A 236 0.92 -14.62 11.80
C LYS A 236 0.41 -13.83 12.98
N PHE A 237 -0.85 -13.41 12.93
CA PHE A 237 -1.48 -12.63 14.01
C PHE A 237 -1.54 -13.40 15.33
N ASP A 238 -1.78 -14.71 15.25
CA ASP A 238 -1.97 -15.56 16.42
C ASP A 238 -0.67 -15.75 17.27
N ASP A 239 0.49 -15.37 16.70
CA ASP A 239 1.78 -15.43 17.40
C ASP A 239 2.03 -14.22 18.30
N PHE A 240 1.16 -13.19 18.24
CA PHE A 240 1.33 -11.94 18.97
C PHE A 240 0.22 -11.70 19.99
N GLU A 241 0.63 -11.33 21.20
CA GLU A 241 -0.29 -10.99 22.29
C GLU A 241 0.22 -9.76 23.03
N ILE A 242 -0.64 -8.70 23.07
CA ILE A 242 -0.33 -7.45 23.77
C ILE A 242 -0.12 -7.72 25.27
N GLY A 243 0.97 -7.20 25.80
CA GLY A 243 1.38 -7.40 27.21
C GLY A 243 2.22 -8.65 27.44
N LYS A 244 2.38 -9.55 26.44
CA LYS A 244 3.26 -10.74 26.54
C LYS A 244 4.50 -10.65 25.67
N ASN A 245 4.31 -10.44 24.38
CA ASN A 245 5.40 -10.33 23.41
C ASN A 245 5.30 -9.08 22.52
N ILE A 246 4.24 -8.32 22.68
CA ILE A 246 4.02 -6.96 22.12
C ILE A 246 3.64 -6.05 23.29
N ALA A 247 4.10 -4.81 23.31
CA ALA A 247 3.85 -3.82 24.36
C ALA A 247 4.25 -4.37 25.75
N THR A 248 5.49 -4.84 25.87
CA THR A 248 5.94 -5.62 27.02
C THR A 248 6.41 -4.78 28.20
N THR A 249 6.65 -3.47 28.01
CA THR A 249 7.10 -2.59 29.09
C THR A 249 5.97 -2.36 30.10
N LYS A 250 6.27 -2.58 31.38
CA LYS A 250 5.29 -2.45 32.45
C LYS A 250 4.84 -1.01 32.62
N GLY A 251 3.54 -0.76 32.45
CA GLY A 251 2.91 0.53 32.62
C GLY A 251 1.53 0.41 33.28
N LYS A 252 0.97 1.53 33.68
CA LYS A 252 -0.39 1.61 34.26
C LYS A 252 -1.20 2.64 33.51
N ILE A 253 -2.45 2.32 33.19
CA ILE A 253 -3.40 3.30 32.70
C ILE A 253 -3.81 4.17 33.89
N ILE A 254 -3.48 5.46 33.83
CA ILE A 254 -3.74 6.43 34.90
C ILE A 254 -4.89 7.37 34.63
N TYR A 255 -5.29 7.45 33.34
CA TYR A 255 -6.38 8.29 32.89
C TYR A 255 -7.07 7.65 31.68
N LYS A 256 -8.36 7.92 31.54
CA LYS A 256 -9.19 7.45 30.42
C LYS A 256 -10.34 8.43 30.16
N ASN A 257 -10.58 8.72 28.89
CA ASN A 257 -11.78 9.43 28.43
C ASN A 257 -12.35 8.79 27.15
N ASN A 258 -13.16 9.50 26.38
CA ASN A 258 -13.75 8.99 25.13
C ASN A 258 -12.78 8.98 23.95
N ILE A 259 -11.64 9.67 24.04
CA ILE A 259 -10.65 9.87 22.98
C ILE A 259 -9.43 8.97 23.18
N PHE A 260 -8.90 8.88 24.41
CA PHE A 260 -7.66 8.16 24.69
C PHE A 260 -7.59 7.58 26.09
N GLU A 261 -6.62 6.69 26.29
CA GLU A 261 -6.10 6.25 27.56
C GLU A 261 -4.67 6.74 27.72
N LEU A 262 -4.26 7.15 28.91
CA LEU A 262 -2.88 7.56 29.22
C LEU A 262 -2.17 6.48 30.02
N ILE A 263 -1.11 5.95 29.45
CA ILE A 263 -0.27 4.94 30.08
C ILE A 263 0.91 5.65 30.73
N HIS A 264 1.15 5.39 32.00
CA HIS A 264 2.31 5.85 32.75
C HIS A 264 3.29 4.71 32.97
N TYR A 265 4.53 4.91 32.58
CA TYR A 265 5.63 3.98 32.73
C TYR A 265 6.60 4.50 33.78
N ASN A 266 6.55 3.93 34.95
CA ASN A 266 7.47 4.30 36.02
C ASN A 266 8.85 3.68 35.78
N SER A 267 9.89 4.47 35.99
CA SER A 267 11.23 3.94 36.13
C SER A 267 11.36 3.23 37.47
N ASP A 268 12.00 2.07 37.49
CA ASP A 268 12.35 1.35 38.71
C ASP A 268 13.54 2.01 39.48
N THR A 269 14.00 3.17 38.99
CA THR A 269 15.11 3.93 39.59
C THR A 269 14.61 4.87 40.69
N GLU A 270 15.35 5.01 41.79
CA GLU A 270 15.02 5.93 42.92
C GLU A 270 14.96 7.41 42.48
N LYS A 271 15.67 7.78 41.39
CA LYS A 271 15.71 9.16 40.89
C LYS A 271 15.34 9.20 39.42
N GLN A 272 14.44 10.11 39.08
CA GLN A 272 14.00 10.39 37.71
C GLN A 272 14.24 11.86 37.41
N PHE A 273 14.25 12.19 36.09
CA PHE A 273 14.23 13.60 35.66
C PHE A 273 12.91 14.25 36.07
N GLU A 274 12.99 15.49 36.55
CA GLU A 274 11.83 16.25 37.06
C GLU A 274 10.76 16.48 35.99
N ILE A 275 11.17 16.84 34.77
CA ILE A 275 10.25 17.12 33.67
C ILE A 275 9.92 15.80 32.95
N PRO A 276 8.65 15.35 32.97
CA PRO A 276 8.27 14.11 32.32
C PRO A 276 8.25 14.24 30.80
N LEU A 277 8.26 13.09 30.11
CA LEU A 277 8.08 12.99 28.67
C LEU A 277 6.70 12.40 28.36
N LEU A 278 5.88 13.13 27.59
CA LEU A 278 4.63 12.62 27.04
C LEU A 278 4.83 12.29 25.55
N ILE A 279 4.52 11.04 25.17
CA ILE A 279 4.61 10.56 23.80
C ILE A 279 3.23 10.57 23.16
N ILE A 280 3.14 11.18 21.97
CA ILE A 280 1.92 11.30 21.17
C ILE A 280 2.10 10.42 19.93
N PRO A 281 1.54 9.18 19.93
CA PRO A 281 1.65 8.27 18.80
C PRO A 281 0.69 8.65 17.67
N PRO A 282 0.83 8.02 16.48
CA PRO A 282 -0.15 8.18 15.40
C PRO A 282 -1.54 7.75 15.87
N PHE A 283 -2.57 8.51 15.47
CA PHE A 283 -3.97 8.14 15.74
C PHE A 283 -4.59 7.20 14.70
N ILE A 284 -3.84 6.89 13.63
CA ILE A 284 -4.22 5.94 12.57
C ILE A 284 -3.73 4.51 12.84
N ASN A 285 -2.85 4.33 13.83
CA ASN A 285 -2.27 3.05 14.23
C ASN A 285 -2.20 2.93 15.75
N ARG A 286 -1.88 1.73 16.23
CA ARG A 286 -1.74 1.44 17.66
C ARG A 286 -0.48 2.08 18.25
N TYR A 287 -0.58 2.48 19.53
CA TYR A 287 0.47 3.15 20.30
C TYR A 287 1.77 2.32 20.40
N TYR A 288 1.66 0.99 20.37
CA TYR A 288 2.77 0.09 20.70
C TYR A 288 3.86 -0.01 19.64
N ILE A 289 3.82 0.79 18.57
CA ILE A 289 5.00 1.03 17.72
C ILE A 289 6.16 1.55 18.57
N MET A 290 5.87 2.29 19.65
CA MET A 290 6.86 2.82 20.58
C MET A 290 7.32 1.79 21.64
N ASP A 291 6.67 0.61 21.68
CA ASP A 291 6.94 -0.47 22.62
C ASP A 291 6.67 -1.82 21.95
N ILE A 292 7.26 -2.07 20.79
CA ILE A 292 6.98 -3.28 19.99
C ILE A 292 7.31 -4.55 20.79
N ASN A 293 8.57 -4.67 21.21
CA ASN A 293 9.01 -5.79 22.05
C ASN A 293 10.24 -5.35 22.86
N GLU A 294 10.75 -6.24 23.69
CA GLU A 294 11.83 -5.93 24.61
C GLU A 294 13.10 -5.34 23.95
N LYS A 295 13.40 -5.71 22.71
CA LYS A 295 14.57 -5.24 21.96
C LYS A 295 14.27 -3.99 21.11
N LYS A 296 12.99 -3.73 20.82
CA LYS A 296 12.51 -2.66 19.94
C LYS A 296 11.50 -1.79 20.71
N SER A 297 11.88 -1.29 21.86
CA SER A 297 11.05 -0.43 22.70
C SER A 297 11.75 0.88 23.02
N LEU A 298 11.23 1.98 22.47
CA LEU A 298 11.62 3.32 22.88
C LEU A 298 11.20 3.57 24.34
N VAL A 299 10.02 3.11 24.73
CA VAL A 299 9.50 3.28 26.09
C VAL A 299 10.42 2.63 27.10
N LYS A 300 10.84 1.39 26.87
CA LYS A 300 11.81 0.69 27.76
C LYS A 300 13.12 1.48 27.86
N PHE A 301 13.66 1.91 26.73
CA PHE A 301 14.87 2.73 26.71
C PHE A 301 14.73 4.01 27.55
N LEU A 302 13.59 4.72 27.46
CA LEU A 302 13.34 5.94 28.23
C LEU A 302 13.28 5.66 29.72
N VAL A 303 12.56 4.61 30.12
CA VAL A 303 12.40 4.19 31.52
C VAL A 303 13.76 3.80 32.13
N GLU A 304 14.56 3.01 31.42
CA GLU A 304 15.92 2.62 31.84
C GLU A 304 16.86 3.82 31.97
N ASN A 305 16.61 4.89 31.22
CA ASN A 305 17.37 6.15 31.29
C ASN A 305 16.74 7.20 32.21
N LYS A 306 15.94 6.78 33.19
CA LYS A 306 15.39 7.63 34.28
C LYS A 306 14.38 8.69 33.79
N ILE A 307 13.78 8.48 32.63
CA ILE A 307 12.75 9.38 32.11
C ILE A 307 11.39 8.91 32.61
N ASN A 308 10.66 9.82 33.27
CA ASN A 308 9.28 9.62 33.65
C ASN A 308 8.40 9.73 32.39
N ALA A 309 8.01 8.57 31.81
CA ALA A 309 7.41 8.48 30.51
C ALA A 309 5.90 8.25 30.55
N PHE A 310 5.19 9.01 29.77
CA PHE A 310 3.75 8.85 29.52
C PHE A 310 3.53 8.59 28.02
N LEU A 311 2.61 7.70 27.69
CA LEU A 311 2.26 7.37 26.31
C LEU A 311 0.75 7.37 26.14
N MET A 312 0.26 8.11 25.15
CA MET A 312 -1.15 8.09 24.80
C MET A 312 -1.48 6.80 24.03
N SER A 313 -2.63 6.23 24.31
CA SER A 313 -3.24 5.15 23.55
C SER A 313 -4.60 5.63 23.03
N TRP A 314 -4.68 5.91 21.74
CA TRP A 314 -5.93 6.37 21.14
C TRP A 314 -6.98 5.27 21.15
N LYS A 315 -8.21 5.62 21.54
CA LYS A 315 -9.34 4.71 21.48
C LYS A 315 -9.66 4.41 20.03
N ASN A 316 -9.95 3.14 19.72
CA ASN A 316 -10.37 2.77 18.37
C ASN A 316 -11.80 3.27 18.13
N PRO A 317 -12.02 4.22 17.17
CA PRO A 317 -13.34 4.79 16.92
C PRO A 317 -14.35 3.79 16.40
N ASN A 318 -15.62 4.05 16.74
CA ASN A 318 -16.81 3.37 16.24
C ASN A 318 -17.83 4.42 15.78
N SER A 319 -19.06 4.00 15.49
CA SER A 319 -20.16 4.90 15.07
C SER A 319 -20.42 6.06 16.05
N ASP A 320 -20.22 5.85 17.34
CA ASP A 320 -20.49 6.86 18.38
C ASP A 320 -19.45 8.00 18.37
N SER A 321 -18.30 7.75 17.72
CA SER A 321 -17.20 8.70 17.60
C SER A 321 -17.28 9.57 16.34
N ARG A 322 -18.33 9.44 15.52
CA ARG A 322 -18.42 10.05 14.18
C ARG A 322 -18.16 11.54 14.12
N ASP A 323 -18.59 12.28 15.14
CA ASP A 323 -18.51 13.73 15.20
C ASP A 323 -17.19 14.25 15.82
N HIS A 324 -16.30 13.35 16.28
CA HIS A 324 -14.99 13.75 16.78
C HIS A 324 -14.10 14.23 15.63
N GLY A 325 -13.67 15.48 15.70
CA GLY A 325 -12.77 16.13 14.74
C GLY A 325 -11.42 16.46 15.35
N PHE A 326 -10.59 17.24 14.63
CA PHE A 326 -9.29 17.67 15.13
C PHE A 326 -9.39 18.47 16.45
N LYS A 327 -10.44 19.26 16.62
CA LYS A 327 -10.67 20.02 17.86
C LYS A 327 -10.73 19.09 19.06
N ASP A 328 -11.49 18.02 18.98
CA ASP A 328 -11.66 17.06 20.08
C ASP A 328 -10.33 16.33 20.37
N TYR A 329 -9.58 15.93 19.33
CA TYR A 329 -8.27 15.31 19.48
C TYR A 329 -7.22 16.27 20.06
N ILE A 330 -7.36 17.60 19.84
CA ILE A 330 -6.50 18.63 20.44
C ILE A 330 -6.91 18.86 21.89
N GLU A 331 -8.16 19.25 22.16
CA GLU A 331 -8.62 19.71 23.47
C GLU A 331 -8.75 18.55 24.46
N ASP A 332 -9.57 17.54 24.13
CA ASP A 332 -9.84 16.38 24.98
C ASP A 332 -8.77 15.28 24.83
N GLY A 333 -7.93 15.36 23.79
CA GLY A 333 -6.80 14.47 23.55
C GLY A 333 -5.50 15.04 24.11
N VAL A 334 -4.70 15.72 23.27
CA VAL A 334 -3.32 16.12 23.60
C VAL A 334 -3.25 17.09 24.78
N MET A 335 -4.11 18.11 24.82
CA MET A 335 -4.10 19.11 25.91
C MET A 335 -4.47 18.48 27.23
N GLU A 336 -5.46 17.59 27.25
CA GLU A 336 -5.84 16.87 28.45
C GLU A 336 -4.72 15.92 28.92
N ALA A 337 -4.07 15.21 27.99
CA ALA A 337 -2.91 14.37 28.28
C ALA A 337 -1.75 15.17 28.92
N ILE A 338 -1.49 16.38 28.43
CA ILE A 338 -0.50 17.31 29.00
C ILE A 338 -0.87 17.68 30.46
N LYS A 339 -2.14 18.06 30.71
CA LYS A 339 -2.62 18.41 32.05
C LYS A 339 -2.45 17.23 33.03
N VAL A 340 -2.86 16.03 32.59
CA VAL A 340 -2.75 14.82 33.42
C VAL A 340 -1.30 14.44 33.68
N ALA A 341 -0.43 14.49 32.68
CA ALA A 341 1.00 14.20 32.84
C ALA A 341 1.69 15.17 33.80
N CYS A 342 1.43 16.47 33.68
CA CYS A 342 1.93 17.48 34.62
C CYS A 342 1.43 17.24 36.05
N LYS A 343 0.13 16.97 36.22
CA LYS A 343 -0.46 16.69 37.55
C LYS A 343 0.12 15.43 38.19
N GLN A 344 0.26 14.37 37.42
CA GLN A 344 0.77 13.06 37.91
C GLN A 344 2.25 13.13 38.28
N SER A 345 3.05 13.88 37.53
CA SER A 345 4.48 14.04 37.83
C SER A 345 4.80 15.12 38.85
N GLY A 346 3.85 15.99 39.19
CA GLY A 346 4.09 17.17 40.02
C GLY A 346 4.88 18.28 39.30
N SER A 347 5.21 18.13 38.01
CA SER A 347 5.96 19.11 37.24
C SER A 347 5.03 20.12 36.56
N PRO A 348 5.34 21.43 36.61
CA PRO A 348 4.56 22.42 35.86
C PRO A 348 4.79 22.38 34.36
N LYS A 349 5.75 21.59 33.89
CA LYS A 349 6.21 21.47 32.50
C LYS A 349 6.26 20.01 32.05
N VAL A 350 6.15 19.79 30.74
CA VAL A 350 6.26 18.50 30.08
C VAL A 350 7.07 18.60 28.80
N ASN A 351 7.93 17.63 28.54
CA ASN A 351 8.55 17.42 27.23
C ASN A 351 7.60 16.59 26.38
N LEU A 352 7.46 16.93 25.11
CA LEU A 352 6.60 16.21 24.18
C LEU A 352 7.46 15.48 23.13
N ALA A 353 7.10 14.27 22.81
CA ALA A 353 7.62 13.53 21.65
C ALA A 353 6.45 13.04 20.81
N SER A 354 6.56 13.14 19.51
CA SER A 354 5.50 12.72 18.60
C SER A 354 6.05 11.91 17.44
N TYR A 355 5.24 11.02 16.89
CA TYR A 355 5.62 10.18 15.76
C TYR A 355 4.58 10.25 14.65
N CYS A 356 5.06 10.40 13.39
CA CYS A 356 4.26 10.41 12.18
C CYS A 356 3.12 11.46 12.28
N ILE A 357 1.87 11.09 11.97
CA ILE A 357 0.70 11.97 12.04
C ILE A 357 0.38 12.46 13.46
N GLY A 358 0.91 11.80 14.49
CA GLY A 358 0.90 12.32 15.86
C GLY A 358 1.64 13.65 15.98
N GLY A 359 2.69 13.85 15.17
CA GLY A 359 3.42 15.13 15.09
C GLY A 359 2.63 16.22 14.36
N THR A 360 1.88 15.86 13.34
CA THR A 360 0.93 16.78 12.70
C THR A 360 -0.06 17.28 13.74
N LEU A 361 -0.67 16.39 14.53
CA LEU A 361 -1.60 16.75 15.60
C LEU A 361 -0.93 17.59 16.68
N LEU A 362 0.32 17.28 17.07
CA LEU A 362 1.09 18.07 18.02
C LEU A 362 1.36 19.48 17.49
N SER A 363 1.73 19.63 16.21
CA SER A 363 1.91 20.94 15.59
C SER A 363 0.64 21.79 15.61
N MET A 364 -0.51 21.17 15.27
CA MET A 364 -1.82 21.81 15.36
C MET A 364 -2.15 22.22 16.82
N THR A 365 -1.86 21.33 17.79
CA THR A 365 -2.07 21.63 19.22
C THR A 365 -1.21 22.80 19.67
N MET A 366 0.06 22.87 19.29
CA MET A 366 0.96 23.97 19.63
C MET A 366 0.49 25.30 19.02
N ALA A 367 0.04 25.28 17.76
CA ALA A 367 -0.53 26.45 17.08
C ALA A 367 -1.83 26.90 17.78
N TYR A 368 -2.69 25.96 18.17
CA TYR A 368 -3.91 26.22 18.91
C TYR A 368 -3.64 26.87 20.27
N LEU A 369 -2.71 26.30 21.06
CA LEU A 369 -2.30 26.82 22.37
C LEU A 369 -1.74 28.25 22.29
N LYS A 370 -1.02 28.58 21.22
CA LYS A 370 -0.49 29.93 21.00
C LYS A 370 -1.61 30.99 20.88
N ASN A 371 -2.77 30.58 20.36
CA ASN A 371 -3.91 31.48 20.12
C ASN A 371 -4.94 31.46 21.28
N THR A 372 -4.74 30.63 22.29
CA THR A 372 -5.59 30.55 23.47
C THR A 372 -4.93 31.25 24.66
N LYS A 373 -5.72 31.56 25.70
CA LYS A 373 -5.21 32.08 26.97
C LYS A 373 -4.73 30.98 27.94
N GLU A 374 -4.67 29.73 27.46
CA GLU A 374 -4.26 28.60 28.28
C GLU A 374 -2.77 28.65 28.63
N LYS A 375 -2.44 28.20 29.85
CA LYS A 375 -1.07 28.22 30.34
C LYS A 375 -0.26 27.20 29.52
N ASN A 376 0.79 27.68 28.85
CA ASN A 376 1.71 26.81 28.15
C ASN A 376 2.58 26.01 29.12
N SER A 377 2.30 24.72 29.23
CA SER A 377 3.09 23.77 30.03
C SER A 377 4.14 23.00 29.23
N ILE A 378 4.29 23.29 27.94
CA ILE A 378 5.26 22.62 27.06
C ILE A 378 6.65 23.19 27.33
N ASN A 379 7.62 22.31 27.66
CA ASN A 379 9.03 22.63 27.80
C ASN A 379 9.78 22.46 26.48
N SER A 380 9.61 21.31 25.81
CA SER A 380 10.18 21.01 24.52
C SER A 380 9.24 20.14 23.68
N ALA A 381 9.44 20.14 22.34
CA ALA A 381 8.71 19.27 21.44
C ALA A 381 9.69 18.62 20.45
N THR A 382 9.64 17.29 20.35
CA THR A 382 10.44 16.47 19.44
C THR A 382 9.54 15.78 18.43
N PHE A 383 9.87 15.87 17.16
CA PHE A 383 9.10 15.31 16.06
C PHE A 383 9.87 14.20 15.38
N PHE A 384 9.34 12.97 15.38
CA PHE A 384 9.91 11.83 14.69
C PHE A 384 9.11 11.53 13.43
N ALA A 385 9.75 11.60 12.26
CA ALA A 385 9.14 11.28 10.97
C ALA A 385 7.74 11.92 10.78
N SER A 386 7.62 13.19 11.16
CA SER A 386 6.35 13.93 11.15
C SER A 386 6.23 14.82 9.93
N LEU A 387 5.07 14.84 9.31
CA LEU A 387 4.74 15.72 8.20
C LEU A 387 3.93 16.92 8.74
N VAL A 388 4.40 18.13 8.45
CA VAL A 388 3.74 19.40 8.86
C VAL A 388 3.45 20.31 7.67
N ASN A 389 3.99 20.01 6.50
CA ASN A 389 3.66 20.64 5.22
C ASN A 389 3.18 19.55 4.25
N PHE A 390 1.97 19.75 3.71
CA PHE A 390 1.28 18.80 2.83
C PHE A 390 1.25 19.23 1.36
N GLU A 391 2.01 20.25 0.96
CA GLU A 391 2.08 20.71 -0.42
C GLU A 391 2.62 19.62 -1.37
N ASN A 392 3.50 18.76 -0.86
CA ASN A 392 4.05 17.64 -1.63
C ASN A 392 4.23 16.41 -0.73
N PHE A 393 3.25 15.53 -0.72
CA PHE A 393 3.22 14.31 0.10
C PHE A 393 3.35 13.03 -0.74
N GLY A 394 3.92 13.13 -1.95
CA GLY A 394 4.32 12.00 -2.78
C GLY A 394 3.14 11.21 -3.35
N ASP A 395 3.32 9.89 -3.50
CA ASP A 395 2.35 9.01 -4.14
C ASP A 395 0.98 8.95 -3.43
N LEU A 396 0.88 9.38 -2.16
CA LEU A 396 -0.40 9.44 -1.45
C LEU A 396 -1.41 10.38 -2.11
N GLN A 397 -0.95 11.43 -2.82
CA GLN A 397 -1.81 12.33 -3.59
C GLN A 397 -2.65 11.60 -4.66
N MET A 398 -2.24 10.39 -5.06
CA MET A 398 -2.97 9.56 -6.03
C MET A 398 -4.32 9.06 -5.49
N PHE A 399 -4.52 9.10 -4.18
CA PHE A 399 -5.72 8.62 -3.49
C PHE A 399 -6.63 9.74 -2.97
N ILE A 400 -6.32 11.02 -3.32
CA ILE A 400 -7.01 12.19 -2.76
C ILE A 400 -7.51 13.10 -3.88
N SER A 401 -8.47 12.61 -4.65
CA SER A 401 -9.22 13.45 -5.57
C SER A 401 -10.57 13.81 -4.98
N GLU A 402 -11.22 14.86 -5.47
CA GLU A 402 -12.55 15.27 -4.99
C GLU A 402 -13.58 14.14 -5.11
N GLU A 403 -13.53 13.37 -6.19
CA GLU A 403 -14.42 12.22 -6.42
C GLU A 403 -14.12 11.08 -5.42
N GLN A 404 -12.84 10.83 -5.15
CA GLN A 404 -12.43 9.81 -4.17
C GLN A 404 -12.81 10.23 -2.75
N ILE A 405 -12.56 11.49 -2.37
CA ILE A 405 -12.96 12.04 -1.08
C ILE A 405 -14.48 11.93 -0.91
N SER A 406 -15.25 12.37 -1.92
CA SER A 406 -16.71 12.28 -1.90
C SER A 406 -17.22 10.84 -1.75
N SER A 407 -16.58 9.87 -2.43
CA SER A 407 -16.91 8.44 -2.30
C SER A 407 -16.60 7.89 -0.91
N ILE A 408 -15.44 8.25 -0.35
CA ILE A 408 -15.06 7.89 1.02
C ILE A 408 -16.06 8.45 2.03
N GLU A 409 -16.44 9.73 1.88
CA GLU A 409 -17.43 10.38 2.75
C GLU A 409 -18.82 9.72 2.67
N GLN A 410 -19.25 9.29 1.47
CA GLN A 410 -20.50 8.56 1.32
C GLN A 410 -20.49 7.22 2.07
N VAL A 411 -19.37 6.51 2.03
CA VAL A 411 -19.19 5.27 2.80
C VAL A 411 -19.21 5.55 4.30
N MET A 412 -18.46 6.57 4.76
CA MET A 412 -18.38 6.94 6.17
C MET A 412 -19.72 7.42 6.74
N LYS A 413 -20.54 8.14 5.96
CA LYS A 413 -21.89 8.54 6.36
C LYS A 413 -22.78 7.38 6.76
N LYS A 414 -22.59 6.21 6.16
CA LYS A 414 -23.38 5.00 6.49
C LYS A 414 -22.98 4.38 7.83
N VAL A 415 -21.68 4.39 8.16
CA VAL A 415 -21.12 3.65 9.31
C VAL A 415 -20.58 4.55 10.43
N GLY A 416 -20.28 5.82 10.15
CA GLY A 416 -19.80 6.81 11.12
C GLY A 416 -18.27 6.85 11.30
N TYR A 417 -17.52 6.04 10.57
CA TYR A 417 -16.05 6.00 10.62
C TYR A 417 -15.45 5.48 9.33
N PHE A 418 -14.17 5.76 9.11
CA PHE A 418 -13.37 5.12 8.07
C PHE A 418 -12.70 3.87 8.65
N ASP A 419 -12.86 2.74 7.98
CA ASP A 419 -12.25 1.47 8.42
C ASP A 419 -10.74 1.49 8.15
N GLY A 420 -9.94 1.36 9.20
CA GLY A 420 -8.48 1.38 9.13
C GLY A 420 -7.87 0.31 8.22
N ARG A 421 -8.57 -0.80 7.97
CA ARG A 421 -8.12 -1.84 7.04
C ARG A 421 -8.01 -1.33 5.60
N ASN A 422 -8.85 -0.36 5.20
CA ASN A 422 -8.77 0.28 3.90
C ASN A 422 -7.51 1.15 3.78
N LEU A 423 -7.10 1.80 4.87
CA LEU A 423 -5.87 2.57 4.90
C LEU A 423 -4.64 1.66 4.77
N ALA A 424 -4.63 0.52 5.47
CA ALA A 424 -3.57 -0.48 5.33
C ALA A 424 -3.48 -1.03 3.89
N ALA A 425 -4.62 -1.27 3.24
CA ALA A 425 -4.66 -1.66 1.83
C ALA A 425 -4.07 -0.58 0.90
N THR A 426 -4.37 0.70 1.15
CA THR A 426 -3.79 1.83 0.40
C THR A 426 -2.27 1.85 0.51
N PHE A 427 -1.71 1.65 1.70
CA PHE A 427 -0.26 1.55 1.89
C PHE A 427 0.37 0.39 1.12
N ASN A 428 -0.32 -0.75 0.99
CA ASN A 428 0.17 -1.87 0.19
C ASN A 428 0.32 -1.49 -1.30
N PHE A 429 -0.56 -0.66 -1.84
CA PHE A 429 -0.46 -0.17 -3.22
C PHE A 429 0.67 0.83 -3.46
N LEU A 430 1.15 1.52 -2.42
CA LEU A 430 2.33 2.39 -2.57
C LEU A 430 3.61 1.59 -2.86
N ARG A 431 3.70 0.36 -2.35
CA ARG A 431 4.83 -0.55 -2.56
C ARG A 431 4.35 -1.93 -2.98
N PRO A 432 3.72 -2.06 -4.16
CA PRO A 432 3.01 -3.29 -4.55
C PRO A 432 3.93 -4.51 -4.64
N GLY A 433 5.18 -4.34 -5.07
CA GLY A 433 6.16 -5.44 -5.13
C GLY A 433 6.43 -6.04 -3.75
N ASP A 434 6.73 -5.19 -2.76
CA ASP A 434 7.15 -5.61 -1.42
C ASP A 434 6.00 -5.99 -0.51
N LEU A 435 4.88 -5.25 -0.59
CA LEU A 435 3.78 -5.35 0.38
C LEU A 435 2.57 -6.14 -0.14
N TYR A 436 2.53 -6.45 -1.44
CA TYR A 436 1.45 -7.23 -2.02
C TYR A 436 1.95 -8.45 -2.79
N TRP A 437 2.66 -8.26 -3.91
CA TRP A 437 3.05 -9.37 -4.81
C TRP A 437 4.03 -10.35 -4.17
N ASN A 438 4.94 -9.87 -3.32
CA ASN A 438 5.82 -10.75 -2.55
C ASN A 438 5.04 -11.75 -1.69
N TYR A 439 3.92 -11.31 -1.07
CA TYR A 439 3.06 -12.18 -0.27
C TYR A 439 2.17 -13.08 -1.13
N VAL A 440 1.69 -12.61 -2.30
CA VAL A 440 1.02 -13.48 -3.27
C VAL A 440 1.92 -14.65 -3.64
N VAL A 441 3.15 -14.36 -4.02
CA VAL A 441 4.14 -15.40 -4.38
C VAL A 441 4.42 -16.32 -3.19
N ASN A 442 4.77 -15.76 -2.04
CA ASN A 442 5.14 -16.54 -0.87
C ASN A 442 3.99 -17.42 -0.33
N ASN A 443 2.83 -16.81 -0.12
CA ASN A 443 1.74 -17.47 0.59
C ASN A 443 0.89 -18.33 -0.34
N TYR A 444 0.62 -17.85 -1.58
CA TYR A 444 -0.35 -18.50 -2.45
C TYR A 444 0.30 -19.38 -3.52
N LEU A 445 1.51 -19.04 -3.99
CA LEU A 445 2.16 -19.81 -5.03
C LEU A 445 3.23 -20.76 -4.47
N LEU A 446 4.02 -20.33 -3.50
CA LEU A 446 4.95 -21.19 -2.79
C LEU A 446 4.28 -22.00 -1.67
N GLY A 447 3.06 -21.61 -1.23
CA GLY A 447 2.32 -22.31 -0.20
C GLY A 447 2.97 -22.24 1.19
N ASN A 448 3.74 -21.17 1.45
CA ASN A 448 4.34 -20.93 2.76
C ASN A 448 3.34 -20.21 3.67
N GLU A 449 3.52 -20.36 4.98
CA GLU A 449 2.85 -19.49 5.93
C GLU A 449 3.60 -18.17 6.06
N PRO A 450 2.89 -17.05 6.32
CA PRO A 450 3.53 -15.77 6.64
C PRO A 450 4.49 -15.93 7.84
N SER A 451 5.60 -15.20 7.83
CA SER A 451 6.49 -15.15 8.98
C SER A 451 5.88 -14.35 10.12
N SER A 452 6.27 -14.66 11.36
CA SER A 452 5.90 -13.86 12.53
C SER A 452 6.77 -12.58 12.56
N PHE A 453 6.24 -11.48 12.04
CA PHE A 453 6.95 -10.21 11.97
C PHE A 453 6.17 -9.12 12.72
N ASP A 454 6.73 -8.66 13.81
CA ASP A 454 6.12 -7.77 14.81
C ASP A 454 5.69 -6.39 14.22
N VAL A 455 6.52 -5.79 13.37
CA VAL A 455 6.18 -4.50 12.75
C VAL A 455 5.03 -4.64 11.77
N LEU A 456 4.94 -5.77 11.04
CA LEU A 456 3.80 -6.05 10.16
C LEU A 456 2.53 -6.38 10.94
N TYR A 457 2.66 -7.02 12.11
CA TYR A 457 1.54 -7.17 13.04
C TYR A 457 0.97 -5.79 13.41
N TRP A 458 1.83 -4.86 13.87
CA TRP A 458 1.42 -3.50 14.19
C TRP A 458 0.79 -2.78 12.99
N ASN A 459 1.40 -2.87 11.81
CA ASN A 459 0.90 -2.21 10.60
C ASN A 459 -0.50 -2.68 10.20
N ASN A 460 -0.79 -3.96 10.42
CA ASN A 460 -2.09 -4.55 10.10
C ASN A 460 -3.13 -4.41 11.22
N ASP A 461 -2.72 -4.11 12.48
CA ASP A 461 -3.62 -3.77 13.58
C ASP A 461 -4.02 -2.29 13.53
N SER A 462 -4.64 -1.92 12.40
CA SER A 462 -5.03 -0.55 12.07
C SER A 462 -6.13 -0.03 13.01
N THR A 463 -6.15 1.29 13.18
CA THR A 463 -7.19 2.00 13.93
C THR A 463 -8.17 2.64 12.95
N ASN A 464 -9.47 2.55 13.23
CA ASN A 464 -10.47 3.32 12.52
C ASN A 464 -10.28 4.82 12.72
N LEU A 465 -10.90 5.62 11.87
CA LEU A 465 -10.91 7.08 11.98
C LEU A 465 -12.34 7.60 12.05
N PRO A 466 -12.68 8.53 12.94
CA PRO A 466 -13.99 9.15 12.95
C PRO A 466 -14.32 9.81 11.61
N GLU A 467 -15.59 9.75 11.22
CA GLU A 467 -16.07 10.37 9.96
C GLU A 467 -15.57 11.80 9.82
N LYS A 468 -15.83 12.64 10.85
CA LYS A 468 -15.45 14.04 10.85
C LYS A 468 -13.93 14.24 10.78
N LEU A 469 -13.16 13.57 11.61
CA LEU A 469 -11.70 13.69 11.63
C LEU A 469 -11.08 13.36 10.28
N TYR A 470 -11.53 12.27 9.66
CA TYR A 470 -10.95 11.82 8.39
C TYR A 470 -11.37 12.70 7.21
N SER A 471 -12.62 13.20 7.18
CA SER A 471 -13.06 14.17 6.20
C SER A 471 -12.28 15.49 6.32
N ASP A 472 -12.13 16.02 7.55
CA ASP A 472 -11.33 17.23 7.81
C ASP A 472 -9.86 17.03 7.38
N TYR A 473 -9.28 15.84 7.64
CA TYR A 473 -7.91 15.49 7.23
C TYR A 473 -7.75 15.50 5.72
N LEU A 474 -8.64 14.84 4.98
CA LEU A 474 -8.57 14.74 3.51
C LEU A 474 -8.81 16.06 2.80
N ARG A 475 -9.58 16.99 3.41
CA ARG A 475 -9.96 18.26 2.77
C ARG A 475 -9.09 19.45 3.18
N SER A 476 -8.44 19.38 4.33
CA SER A 476 -7.75 20.54 4.92
C SER A 476 -6.23 20.39 4.97
N LEU A 477 -5.72 19.21 4.82
CA LEU A 477 -4.30 18.91 4.80
C LEU A 477 -3.89 18.28 3.46
#